data_073ac40b75e1f88fc7a238e08fbcb217
#
_entry.id   073ac40b75e1f88fc7a238e08fbcb217
#
_cell.length_a   1.000
_cell.length_b   1.000
_cell.length_c   1.000
_cell.angle_alpha   90.00
_cell.angle_beta   90.00
_cell.angle_gamma   90.00
#
_symmetry.space_group_name_H-M   'P 1'
#
loop_
_entity.id
_entity.type
_entity.pdbx_description
1 polymer ?
#
loop_
_entity_poly.entity_id
_entity_poly.type
_entity_poly.pdbx_seq_one_letter_code
_entity_poly.pdbx_strand_id
1 'polypeptide(L)'
;MQIDEKQKIFEEIFAPKSGEKVLVLVDIPHNDILDNEAWKKRREMAKEWYESFKEMGKKTGFTVDFKKYNATGLQNTLIPKDILDKISDANLIIAMTEYSGSSSLITLCNKKGSNTRIASMPKVEKRMEKTAIKANYSEVNSYANSIKKMLTKANGAEIIFSTGDTLFIDLRNRKGKSDKGDCSKKGQFINFPSGEGFIAPYEGAADEIKKFGESKTKGILPDNQHGKLIKYRVEKNKIVDVIGNSKKAEERRRFFSKNDTRRNIAELGIGCNPRAVVTGNILEDEKVGGLHIAYGSSNYLGGKTKSDLHNDICFPKGLPAEVKTLTLMNKDNSKIELIRNSRLRYEIL
;
A
#
# COMPACT_ATOMS: atom_id res chain seq x y z
N MET A 1 -9.14 11.22 18.71
CA MET A 1 -8.58 12.52 18.25
C MET A 1 -9.65 13.58 18.43
N GLN A 2 -9.29 14.76 18.94
CA GLN A 2 -10.22 15.91 19.07
C GLN A 2 -10.53 16.49 17.69
N ILE A 3 -11.62 17.26 17.57
CA ILE A 3 -12.04 17.84 16.27
C ILE A 3 -10.93 18.73 15.69
N ASP A 4 -10.33 19.62 16.49
CA ASP A 4 -9.27 20.53 16.02
C ASP A 4 -8.00 19.78 15.56
N GLU A 5 -7.65 18.66 16.21
CA GLU A 5 -6.53 17.82 15.78
C GLU A 5 -6.82 17.17 14.42
N LYS A 6 -8.07 16.71 14.19
CA LYS A 6 -8.48 16.16 12.90
C LYS A 6 -8.42 17.21 11.80
N GLN A 7 -8.94 18.43 12.09
CA GLN A 7 -8.96 19.53 11.12
C GLN A 7 -7.53 19.92 10.69
N LYS A 8 -6.55 19.96 11.60
CA LYS A 8 -5.13 20.17 11.25
C LYS A 8 -4.60 19.13 10.27
N ILE A 9 -4.90 17.85 10.52
CA ILE A 9 -4.51 16.76 9.60
C ILE A 9 -5.22 16.92 8.25
N PHE A 10 -6.50 17.30 8.23
CA PHE A 10 -7.24 17.50 6.99
C PHE A 10 -6.67 18.67 6.18
N GLU A 11 -6.24 19.76 6.84
CA GLU A 11 -5.56 20.88 6.20
C GLU A 11 -4.21 20.46 5.62
N GLU A 12 -3.40 19.75 6.41
CA GLU A 12 -2.05 19.33 6.00
C GLU A 12 -2.08 18.34 4.84
N ILE A 13 -2.95 17.30 4.91
CA ILE A 13 -2.94 16.19 3.97
C ILE A 13 -3.84 16.44 2.76
N PHE A 14 -5.04 16.96 2.99
CA PHE A 14 -6.07 17.03 1.96
C PHE A 14 -6.29 18.45 1.43
N ALA A 15 -5.98 19.47 2.21
CA ALA A 15 -6.09 20.89 1.88
C ALA A 15 -7.38 21.22 1.09
N PRO A 16 -8.59 20.92 1.62
CA PRO A 16 -9.82 21.22 0.91
C PRO A 16 -10.03 22.73 0.77
N LYS A 17 -10.48 23.16 -0.41
CA LYS A 17 -10.57 24.57 -0.78
C LYS A 17 -12.03 25.03 -0.88
N SER A 18 -12.23 26.35 -0.75
CA SER A 18 -13.55 26.97 -1.01
C SER A 18 -14.09 26.56 -2.38
N GLY A 19 -15.38 26.24 -2.44
CA GLY A 19 -16.09 25.79 -3.64
C GLY A 19 -15.87 24.32 -4.00
N GLU A 20 -15.00 23.58 -3.29
CA GLU A 20 -14.83 22.14 -3.52
C GLU A 20 -15.96 21.33 -2.88
N LYS A 21 -16.12 20.12 -3.41
CA LYS A 21 -17.01 19.09 -2.88
C LYS A 21 -16.17 17.96 -2.29
N VAL A 22 -16.25 17.77 -0.97
CA VAL A 22 -15.66 16.67 -0.23
C VAL A 22 -16.68 15.55 -0.09
N LEU A 23 -16.27 14.31 -0.26
CA LEU A 23 -17.12 13.14 -0.11
C LEU A 23 -16.47 12.15 0.87
N VAL A 24 -17.18 11.79 1.93
CA VAL A 24 -16.84 10.61 2.74
C VAL A 24 -17.63 9.42 2.20
N LEU A 25 -16.91 8.39 1.74
CA LEU A 25 -17.47 7.20 1.11
C LEU A 25 -17.24 5.97 2.00
N VAL A 26 -18.31 5.20 2.22
CA VAL A 26 -18.23 3.93 2.97
C VAL A 26 -18.97 2.83 2.23
N ASP A 27 -18.51 1.61 2.39
CA ASP A 27 -19.27 0.44 2.01
C ASP A 27 -20.12 -0.08 3.17
N ILE A 28 -21.23 -0.76 2.83
CA ILE A 28 -22.15 -1.35 3.80
C ILE A 28 -22.37 -2.83 3.51
N PRO A 29 -22.62 -3.65 4.55
CA PRO A 29 -23.00 -5.05 4.37
C PRO A 29 -24.33 -5.15 3.63
N HIS A 30 -24.46 -6.18 2.81
CA HIS A 30 -25.71 -6.52 2.13
C HIS A 30 -25.72 -7.99 1.71
N ASN A 31 -26.91 -8.57 1.55
CA ASN A 31 -27.09 -9.97 1.20
C ASN A 31 -26.26 -10.90 2.11
N ASP A 32 -25.44 -11.79 1.53
CA ASP A 32 -24.60 -12.74 2.25
C ASP A 32 -23.30 -12.16 2.81
N ILE A 33 -23.05 -10.86 2.58
CA ILE A 33 -21.88 -10.15 3.14
C ILE A 33 -22.24 -9.65 4.53
N LEU A 34 -21.88 -10.44 5.53
CA LEU A 34 -22.21 -10.17 6.93
C LEU A 34 -21.39 -9.02 7.50
N ASP A 35 -22.03 -8.24 8.36
CA ASP A 35 -21.37 -7.17 9.12
C ASP A 35 -20.47 -7.76 10.22
N ASN A 36 -19.49 -6.97 10.63
CA ASN A 36 -18.65 -7.27 11.78
C ASN A 36 -18.39 -6.01 12.60
N GLU A 37 -17.97 -6.20 13.85
CA GLU A 37 -17.79 -5.12 14.80
C GLU A 37 -16.72 -4.09 14.34
N ALA A 38 -15.63 -4.54 13.72
CA ALA A 38 -14.59 -3.66 13.20
C ALA A 38 -15.12 -2.80 12.05
N TRP A 39 -15.92 -3.38 11.15
CA TRP A 39 -16.54 -2.67 10.05
C TRP A 39 -17.58 -1.64 10.51
N LYS A 40 -18.39 -2.00 11.51
CA LYS A 40 -19.32 -1.07 12.16
C LYS A 40 -18.62 0.13 12.77
N LYS A 41 -17.56 -0.11 13.58
CA LYS A 41 -16.73 0.97 14.16
C LYS A 41 -16.07 1.85 13.10
N ARG A 42 -15.70 1.30 11.95
CA ARG A 42 -15.16 2.08 10.82
C ARG A 42 -16.19 3.04 10.24
N ARG A 43 -17.43 2.58 10.06
CA ARG A 43 -18.52 3.46 9.60
C ARG A 43 -18.87 4.54 10.63
N GLU A 44 -18.74 4.26 11.92
CA GLU A 44 -18.87 5.27 12.98
C GLU A 44 -17.73 6.29 12.91
N MET A 45 -16.50 5.85 12.75
CA MET A 45 -15.33 6.71 12.52
C MET A 45 -15.52 7.60 11.27
N ALA A 46 -16.06 7.05 10.19
CA ALA A 46 -16.33 7.79 8.97
C ALA A 46 -17.39 8.91 9.19
N LYS A 47 -18.41 8.67 10.00
CA LYS A 47 -19.37 9.72 10.41
C LYS A 47 -18.70 10.82 11.21
N GLU A 48 -17.82 10.48 12.16
CA GLU A 48 -17.06 11.48 12.91
C GLU A 48 -16.16 12.33 11.99
N TRP A 49 -15.55 11.73 10.99
CA TRP A 49 -14.76 12.44 10.00
C TRP A 49 -15.63 13.35 9.13
N TYR A 50 -16.79 12.85 8.69
CA TYR A 50 -17.78 13.65 7.97
C TYR A 50 -18.20 14.90 8.76
N GLU A 51 -18.56 14.77 10.04
CA GLU A 51 -18.93 15.92 10.87
C GLU A 51 -17.75 16.89 11.08
N SER A 52 -16.53 16.37 11.24
CA SER A 52 -15.32 17.21 11.34
C SER A 52 -15.05 18.00 10.06
N PHE A 53 -15.20 17.37 8.87
CA PHE A 53 -15.13 18.07 7.58
C PHE A 53 -16.25 19.09 7.41
N LYS A 54 -17.46 18.77 7.85
CA LYS A 54 -18.61 19.67 7.75
C LYS A 54 -18.41 20.95 8.57
N GLU A 55 -17.89 20.82 9.80
CA GLU A 55 -17.56 21.99 10.62
C GLU A 55 -16.42 22.82 9.98
N MET A 56 -15.42 22.17 9.43
CA MET A 56 -14.34 22.85 8.69
C MET A 56 -14.89 23.55 7.44
N GLY A 57 -15.79 22.90 6.69
CA GLY A 57 -16.42 23.44 5.47
C GLY A 57 -17.22 24.71 5.71
N LYS A 58 -17.88 24.84 6.86
CA LYS A 58 -18.58 26.08 7.27
C LYS A 58 -17.64 27.29 7.33
N LYS A 59 -16.39 27.07 7.72
CA LYS A 59 -15.37 28.12 7.84
C LYS A 59 -14.64 28.38 6.52
N THR A 60 -14.39 27.31 5.74
CA THR A 60 -13.52 27.35 4.53
C THR A 60 -14.34 27.55 3.24
N GLY A 61 -15.63 27.21 3.25
CA GLY A 61 -16.53 27.39 2.09
C GLY A 61 -16.59 26.20 1.12
N PHE A 62 -16.19 24.98 1.54
CA PHE A 62 -16.43 23.75 0.78
C PHE A 62 -17.66 22.99 1.32
N THR A 63 -18.27 22.17 0.46
CA THR A 63 -19.41 21.31 0.83
C THR A 63 -18.94 19.90 1.15
N VAL A 64 -19.73 19.17 1.95
CA VAL A 64 -19.38 17.79 2.36
C VAL A 64 -20.60 16.88 2.22
N ASP A 65 -20.42 15.77 1.52
CA ASP A 65 -21.40 14.70 1.38
C ASP A 65 -20.95 13.43 2.09
N PHE A 66 -21.90 12.59 2.48
CA PHE A 66 -21.66 11.25 3.01
C PHE A 66 -22.42 10.25 2.15
N LYS A 67 -21.72 9.32 1.49
CA LYS A 67 -22.34 8.29 0.65
C LYS A 67 -22.01 6.88 1.10
N LYS A 68 -22.97 5.99 0.91
CA LYS A 68 -22.87 4.56 1.16
C LYS A 68 -23.07 3.80 -0.14
N TYR A 69 -22.37 2.67 -0.30
CA TYR A 69 -22.64 1.73 -1.37
C TYR A 69 -22.56 0.29 -0.85
N ASN A 70 -23.20 -0.63 -1.55
CA ASN A 70 -23.17 -2.05 -1.19
C ASN A 70 -21.78 -2.63 -1.42
N ALA A 71 -21.23 -3.27 -0.40
CA ALA A 71 -19.90 -3.84 -0.43
C ALA A 71 -19.70 -4.83 -1.58
N THR A 72 -18.49 -4.89 -2.13
CA THR A 72 -18.18 -5.80 -3.23
C THR A 72 -17.87 -7.23 -2.77
N GLY A 73 -17.63 -7.44 -1.47
CA GLY A 73 -17.34 -8.74 -0.86
C GLY A 73 -15.91 -9.25 -1.05
N LEU A 74 -15.13 -8.67 -1.95
CA LEU A 74 -13.74 -9.04 -2.21
C LEU A 74 -12.85 -7.80 -2.35
N GLN A 75 -11.60 -7.92 -1.90
CA GLN A 75 -10.62 -6.84 -2.02
C GLN A 75 -10.31 -6.52 -3.49
N ASN A 76 -10.22 -5.24 -3.82
CA ASN A 76 -9.91 -4.73 -5.16
C ASN A 76 -10.88 -5.17 -6.28
N THR A 77 -12.09 -5.60 -5.93
CA THR A 77 -13.18 -5.81 -6.89
C THR A 77 -13.68 -4.46 -7.38
N LEU A 78 -14.13 -4.44 -8.64
CA LEU A 78 -14.63 -3.23 -9.25
C LEU A 78 -15.88 -2.70 -8.54
N ILE A 79 -15.84 -1.43 -8.14
CA ILE A 79 -17.02 -0.70 -7.66
C ILE A 79 -17.98 -0.55 -8.85
N PRO A 80 -19.30 -0.79 -8.68
CA PRO A 80 -20.28 -0.64 -9.75
C PRO A 80 -20.21 0.74 -10.43
N LYS A 81 -20.36 0.75 -11.74
CA LYS A 81 -20.19 1.97 -12.56
C LYS A 81 -21.14 3.09 -12.14
N ASP A 82 -22.39 2.76 -11.82
CA ASP A 82 -23.39 3.74 -11.38
C ASP A 82 -22.99 4.44 -10.07
N ILE A 83 -22.25 3.74 -9.19
CA ILE A 83 -21.68 4.33 -7.97
C ILE A 83 -20.53 5.26 -8.33
N LEU A 84 -19.60 4.81 -9.22
CA LEU A 84 -18.49 5.64 -9.68
C LEU A 84 -18.99 6.92 -10.36
N ASP A 85 -20.02 6.82 -11.19
CA ASP A 85 -20.63 7.98 -11.86
C ASP A 85 -21.23 8.97 -10.84
N LYS A 86 -21.91 8.48 -9.78
CA LYS A 86 -22.50 9.29 -8.72
C LYS A 86 -21.49 10.00 -7.80
N ILE A 87 -20.24 9.58 -7.78
CA ILE A 87 -19.18 10.18 -6.95
C ILE A 87 -18.13 10.94 -7.76
N SER A 88 -18.23 10.92 -9.08
CA SER A 88 -17.23 11.48 -9.99
C SER A 88 -17.14 13.00 -10.00
N ASP A 89 -18.13 13.68 -9.43
CA ASP A 89 -18.20 15.15 -9.29
C ASP A 89 -17.50 15.66 -8.01
N ALA A 90 -17.09 14.76 -7.11
CA ALA A 90 -16.36 15.12 -5.90
C ALA A 90 -14.90 15.51 -6.22
N ASN A 91 -14.43 16.59 -5.57
CA ASN A 91 -13.04 17.05 -5.68
C ASN A 91 -12.11 16.28 -4.75
N LEU A 92 -12.60 15.87 -3.57
CA LEU A 92 -11.89 15.03 -2.61
C LEU A 92 -12.78 13.89 -2.16
N ILE A 93 -12.30 12.65 -2.27
CA ILE A 93 -12.99 11.47 -1.76
C ILE A 93 -12.14 10.83 -0.64
N ILE A 94 -12.75 10.67 0.53
CA ILE A 94 -12.21 9.91 1.66
C ILE A 94 -12.95 8.57 1.72
N ALA A 95 -12.31 7.51 1.26
CA ALA A 95 -12.94 6.20 1.13
C ALA A 95 -12.56 5.27 2.31
N MET A 96 -13.43 5.18 3.31
CA MET A 96 -13.24 4.38 4.53
C MET A 96 -14.05 3.08 4.43
N THR A 97 -13.49 2.07 3.76
CA THR A 97 -14.20 0.86 3.35
C THR A 97 -13.71 -0.41 4.05
N GLU A 98 -14.52 -1.46 4.08
CA GLU A 98 -14.08 -2.82 4.47
C GLU A 98 -13.33 -3.47 3.31
N TYR A 99 -13.88 -3.34 2.10
CA TYR A 99 -13.28 -3.89 0.90
C TYR A 99 -12.60 -2.79 0.10
N SER A 100 -11.33 -2.99 -0.22
CA SER A 100 -10.58 -2.03 -1.03
C SER A 100 -11.23 -1.83 -2.39
N GLY A 101 -11.55 -0.58 -2.71
CA GLY A 101 -11.99 -0.15 -4.04
C GLY A 101 -10.90 0.58 -4.82
N SER A 102 -9.65 0.50 -4.38
CA SER A 102 -8.53 1.31 -4.91
C SER A 102 -8.36 1.19 -6.42
N SER A 103 -8.50 -0.01 -6.99
CA SER A 103 -8.40 -0.24 -8.44
C SER A 103 -9.44 0.51 -9.26
N SER A 104 -10.66 0.67 -8.72
CA SER A 104 -11.72 1.46 -9.38
C SER A 104 -11.56 2.96 -9.10
N LEU A 105 -11.26 3.33 -7.87
CA LEU A 105 -11.17 4.72 -7.44
C LEU A 105 -10.02 5.45 -8.14
N ILE A 106 -8.86 4.82 -8.34
CA ILE A 106 -7.74 5.42 -9.06
C ILE A 106 -8.09 5.80 -10.51
N THR A 107 -9.06 5.13 -11.12
CA THR A 107 -9.52 5.48 -12.47
C THR A 107 -10.20 6.84 -12.53
N LEU A 108 -10.84 7.26 -11.43
CA LEU A 108 -11.44 8.60 -11.32
C LEU A 108 -10.36 9.68 -11.31
N CYS A 109 -9.23 9.44 -10.60
CA CYS A 109 -8.11 10.38 -10.58
C CYS A 109 -7.42 10.48 -11.96
N ASN A 110 -7.30 9.35 -12.66
CA ASN A 110 -6.57 9.25 -13.94
C ASN A 110 -7.40 9.69 -15.16
N LYS A 111 -8.71 9.92 -15.00
CA LYS A 111 -9.56 10.38 -16.10
C LYS A 111 -9.09 11.75 -16.59
N LYS A 112 -8.94 11.91 -17.91
CA LYS A 112 -8.54 13.19 -18.53
C LYS A 112 -9.45 14.32 -18.07
N GLY A 113 -8.88 15.39 -17.53
CA GLY A 113 -9.63 16.53 -17.02
C GLY A 113 -10.23 16.33 -15.62
N SER A 114 -9.92 15.22 -14.94
CA SER A 114 -10.38 14.98 -13.57
C SER A 114 -9.84 16.04 -12.60
N ASN A 115 -10.74 16.53 -11.75
CA ASN A 115 -10.40 17.37 -10.60
C ASN A 115 -10.38 16.60 -9.28
N THR A 116 -10.61 15.30 -9.34
CA THR A 116 -10.75 14.43 -8.17
C THR A 116 -9.40 14.02 -7.61
N ARG A 117 -9.27 14.02 -6.28
CA ARG A 117 -8.20 13.38 -5.51
C ARG A 117 -8.80 12.46 -4.48
N ILE A 118 -8.10 11.39 -4.12
CA ILE A 118 -8.69 10.31 -3.31
C ILE A 118 -7.71 9.82 -2.25
N ALA A 119 -8.20 9.74 -1.02
CA ALA A 119 -7.57 8.98 0.07
C ALA A 119 -8.34 7.66 0.27
N SER A 120 -7.73 6.55 -0.11
CA SER A 120 -8.24 5.21 0.11
C SER A 120 -7.80 4.71 1.48
N MET A 121 -8.75 4.28 2.31
CA MET A 121 -8.52 3.86 3.70
C MET A 121 -9.22 2.52 3.99
N PRO A 122 -8.93 1.46 3.20
CA PRO A 122 -9.58 0.18 3.41
C PRO A 122 -9.14 -0.42 4.76
N LYS A 123 -10.11 -0.90 5.53
CA LYS A 123 -9.89 -1.45 6.88
C LYS A 123 -9.24 -0.50 7.88
N VAL A 124 -9.34 0.82 7.67
CA VAL A 124 -8.88 1.79 8.67
C VAL A 124 -9.57 1.57 10.02
N GLU A 125 -8.82 1.72 11.09
CA GLU A 125 -9.31 1.55 12.46
C GLU A 125 -9.14 2.81 13.30
N LYS A 126 -10.07 3.03 14.23
CA LYS A 126 -10.07 4.21 15.12
C LYS A 126 -8.77 4.41 15.89
N ARG A 127 -8.08 3.32 16.27
CA ARG A 127 -6.77 3.39 16.96
C ARG A 127 -5.70 4.09 16.12
N MET A 128 -5.78 4.00 14.78
CA MET A 128 -4.82 4.63 13.88
C MET A 128 -4.82 6.16 13.99
N GLU A 129 -5.90 6.77 14.50
CA GLU A 129 -5.90 8.20 14.87
C GLU A 129 -4.91 8.57 15.99
N LYS A 130 -4.44 7.58 16.76
CA LYS A 130 -3.41 7.76 17.81
C LYS A 130 -2.01 7.34 17.34
N THR A 131 -1.91 6.63 16.24
CA THR A 131 -0.68 6.09 15.67
C THR A 131 -0.40 6.69 14.30
N ALA A 132 -0.43 5.93 13.22
CA ALA A 132 0.00 6.32 11.89
C ALA A 132 -0.68 7.58 11.33
N ILE A 133 -1.98 7.79 11.58
CA ILE A 133 -2.70 8.99 11.13
C ILE A 133 -2.16 10.27 11.81
N LYS A 134 -1.68 10.18 13.05
CA LYS A 134 -1.13 11.30 13.84
C LYS A 134 0.36 11.54 13.60
N ALA A 135 0.95 11.04 12.53
CA ALA A 135 2.34 11.30 12.17
C ALA A 135 2.56 12.76 11.76
N ASN A 136 3.80 13.22 11.84
CA ASN A 136 4.23 14.45 11.18
C ASN A 136 4.40 14.16 9.68
N TYR A 137 3.44 14.57 8.86
CA TYR A 137 3.46 14.23 7.44
C TYR A 137 4.49 15.02 6.63
N SER A 138 5.03 16.11 7.14
CA SER A 138 6.21 16.75 6.55
C SER A 138 7.43 15.83 6.61
N GLU A 139 7.67 15.18 7.75
CA GLU A 139 8.74 14.18 7.92
C GLU A 139 8.47 12.92 7.08
N VAL A 140 7.26 12.37 7.16
CA VAL A 140 6.85 11.20 6.36
C VAL A 140 7.07 11.45 4.87
N ASN A 141 6.71 12.64 4.38
CA ASN A 141 6.93 13.05 2.99
C ASN A 141 8.43 13.06 2.64
N SER A 142 9.28 13.63 3.51
CA SER A 142 10.74 13.64 3.33
C SER A 142 11.29 12.24 3.22
N TYR A 143 10.95 11.37 4.18
CA TYR A 143 11.41 9.98 4.22
C TYR A 143 10.97 9.18 2.99
N ALA A 144 9.69 9.21 2.66
CA ALA A 144 9.16 8.51 1.50
C ALA A 144 9.80 8.98 0.18
N ASN A 145 10.04 10.28 0.02
CA ASN A 145 10.73 10.81 -1.16
C ASN A 145 12.22 10.44 -1.20
N SER A 146 12.91 10.37 -0.06
CA SER A 146 14.29 9.90 0.03
C SER A 146 14.40 8.43 -0.37
N ILE A 147 13.54 7.58 0.17
CA ILE A 147 13.46 6.15 -0.21
C ILE A 147 13.18 6.00 -1.70
N LYS A 148 12.18 6.72 -2.24
CA LYS A 148 11.90 6.74 -3.68
C LYS A 148 13.14 7.07 -4.53
N LYS A 149 13.92 8.08 -4.12
CA LYS A 149 15.15 8.46 -4.83
C LYS A 149 16.20 7.35 -4.76
N MET A 150 16.40 6.74 -3.58
CA MET A 150 17.33 5.63 -3.40
C MET A 150 16.93 4.42 -4.25
N LEU A 151 15.67 4.01 -4.22
CA LEU A 151 15.14 2.92 -5.03
C LEU A 151 15.29 3.18 -6.54
N THR A 152 15.10 4.43 -6.99
CA THR A 152 15.27 4.80 -8.41
C THR A 152 16.73 4.68 -8.88
N LYS A 153 17.71 4.90 -7.98
CA LYS A 153 19.15 4.77 -8.29
C LYS A 153 19.62 3.32 -8.23
N ALA A 154 18.95 2.49 -7.45
CA ALA A 154 19.36 1.10 -7.22
C ALA A 154 19.17 0.22 -8.47
N ASN A 155 20.11 -0.70 -8.68
CA ASN A 155 20.02 -1.79 -9.65
C ASN A 155 19.53 -3.09 -9.00
N GLY A 156 19.62 -3.21 -7.68
CA GLY A 156 19.20 -4.39 -6.93
C GLY A 156 19.11 -4.14 -5.45
N ALA A 157 18.47 -5.06 -4.76
CA ALA A 157 18.35 -5.08 -3.30
C ALA A 157 18.70 -6.45 -2.77
N GLU A 158 19.64 -6.51 -1.82
CA GLU A 158 19.99 -7.72 -1.05
C GLU A 158 19.25 -7.67 0.28
N ILE A 159 18.53 -8.73 0.59
CA ILE A 159 17.70 -8.85 1.79
C ILE A 159 18.14 -10.08 2.58
N ILE A 160 18.34 -9.90 3.87
CA ILE A 160 18.60 -10.99 4.82
C ILE A 160 17.49 -10.98 5.86
N PHE A 161 16.83 -12.12 6.05
CA PHE A 161 15.77 -12.31 7.03
C PHE A 161 16.30 -12.93 8.34
N SER A 162 15.55 -12.77 9.43
CA SER A 162 15.87 -13.37 10.73
C SER A 162 15.91 -14.90 10.71
N THR A 163 15.25 -15.50 9.72
CA THR A 163 15.24 -16.94 9.46
C THR A 163 16.52 -17.45 8.83
N GLY A 164 17.49 -16.58 8.53
CA GLY A 164 18.71 -16.91 7.79
C GLY A 164 18.51 -16.96 6.26
N ASP A 165 17.28 -16.85 5.79
CA ASP A 165 16.99 -16.82 4.36
C ASP A 165 17.48 -15.52 3.73
N THR A 166 17.82 -15.57 2.44
CA THR A 166 18.25 -14.42 1.64
C THR A 166 17.43 -14.30 0.37
N LEU A 167 17.17 -13.05 -0.04
CA LEU A 167 16.49 -12.75 -1.29
C LEU A 167 17.21 -11.60 -1.99
N PHE A 168 17.56 -11.76 -3.25
CA PHE A 168 17.99 -10.67 -4.13
C PHE A 168 16.84 -10.26 -5.03
N ILE A 169 16.54 -8.96 -5.08
CA ILE A 169 15.52 -8.37 -5.97
C ILE A 169 16.20 -7.48 -7.00
N ASP A 170 15.96 -7.76 -8.27
CA ASP A 170 16.44 -7.00 -9.42
C ASP A 170 15.60 -5.75 -9.61
N LEU A 171 16.23 -4.57 -9.55
CA LEU A 171 15.55 -3.28 -9.67
C LEU A 171 15.91 -2.51 -10.94
N ARG A 172 16.67 -3.15 -11.85
CA ARG A 172 17.12 -2.52 -13.10
C ARG A 172 15.94 -1.97 -13.90
N ASN A 173 16.12 -0.82 -14.51
CA ASN A 173 15.16 -0.19 -15.43
C ASN A 173 13.78 0.09 -14.82
N ARG A 174 13.72 0.27 -13.51
CA ARG A 174 12.51 0.64 -12.77
C ARG A 174 12.69 2.01 -12.10
N LYS A 175 11.58 2.63 -11.77
CA LYS A 175 11.53 3.92 -11.06
C LYS A 175 10.79 3.74 -9.74
N GLY A 176 11.41 4.14 -8.66
CA GLY A 176 10.77 4.20 -7.36
C GLY A 176 9.58 5.16 -7.35
N LYS A 177 8.60 4.84 -6.53
CA LYS A 177 7.41 5.64 -6.23
C LYS A 177 7.35 5.92 -4.74
N SER A 178 6.47 6.80 -4.30
CA SER A 178 6.25 7.08 -2.89
C SER A 178 4.78 7.37 -2.62
N ASP A 179 4.27 6.83 -1.53
CA ASP A 179 3.05 7.27 -0.88
C ASP A 179 3.46 8.11 0.34
N LYS A 180 3.33 9.42 0.21
CA LYS A 180 3.94 10.41 1.10
C LYS A 180 2.92 11.16 1.97
N GLY A 181 1.63 10.76 1.90
CA GLY A 181 0.58 11.42 2.65
C GLY A 181 0.26 12.83 2.17
N ASP A 182 0.37 13.09 0.87
CA ASP A 182 -0.05 14.33 0.26
C ASP A 182 -1.18 14.05 -0.73
N CYS A 183 -2.37 14.49 -0.42
CA CYS A 183 -3.57 14.41 -1.23
C CYS A 183 -4.18 15.81 -1.46
N SER A 184 -3.33 16.81 -1.61
CA SER A 184 -3.72 18.23 -1.76
C SER A 184 -3.98 18.66 -3.21
N LYS A 185 -3.52 17.87 -4.20
CA LYS A 185 -3.57 18.21 -5.62
C LYS A 185 -4.47 17.28 -6.41
N LYS A 186 -5.10 17.83 -7.45
CA LYS A 186 -5.91 17.08 -8.41
C LYS A 186 -5.16 15.87 -8.98
N GLY A 187 -5.84 14.77 -9.18
CA GLY A 187 -5.28 13.54 -9.73
C GLY A 187 -4.44 12.72 -8.75
N GLN A 188 -4.28 13.16 -7.50
CA GLN A 188 -3.58 12.37 -6.49
C GLN A 188 -4.47 11.25 -5.96
N PHE A 189 -3.84 10.09 -5.82
CA PHE A 189 -4.40 8.94 -5.12
C PHE A 189 -3.38 8.49 -4.05
N ILE A 190 -3.83 8.34 -2.82
CA ILE A 190 -3.01 7.82 -1.71
C ILE A 190 -3.73 6.70 -0.97
N ASN A 191 -2.97 5.80 -0.36
CA ASN A 191 -3.46 4.97 0.74
C ASN A 191 -3.18 5.71 2.05
N PHE A 192 -4.21 5.94 2.86
CA PHE A 192 -4.07 6.70 4.09
C PHE A 192 -4.49 5.88 5.32
N PRO A 193 -3.66 5.77 6.39
CA PRO A 193 -2.40 6.48 6.62
C PRO A 193 -1.31 6.11 5.61
N SER A 194 -0.41 7.05 5.32
CA SER A 194 0.65 6.93 4.32
C SER A 194 2.03 6.84 4.99
N GLY A 195 3.05 6.64 4.19
CA GLY A 195 4.45 6.67 4.60
C GLY A 195 5.21 5.46 4.10
N GLU A 196 5.49 5.42 2.80
CA GLU A 196 6.33 4.40 2.18
C GLU A 196 6.99 4.90 0.89
N GLY A 197 8.13 4.31 0.58
CA GLY A 197 8.70 4.33 -0.75
C GLY A 197 8.75 2.93 -1.32
N PHE A 198 8.39 2.76 -2.58
CA PHE A 198 8.24 1.44 -3.19
C PHE A 198 8.66 1.41 -4.66
N ILE A 199 8.89 0.19 -5.19
CA ILE A 199 9.30 -0.05 -6.57
C ILE A 199 8.83 -1.42 -7.05
N ALA A 200 8.30 -1.47 -8.27
CA ALA A 200 8.10 -2.76 -8.93
C ALA A 200 9.46 -3.34 -9.34
N PRO A 201 9.77 -4.62 -9.05
CA PRO A 201 10.99 -5.27 -9.52
C PRO A 201 11.09 -5.36 -11.04
N TYR A 202 12.29 -5.59 -11.57
CA TYR A 202 12.50 -5.96 -12.96
C TYR A 202 12.02 -7.40 -13.18
N GLU A 203 10.96 -7.55 -13.96
CA GLU A 203 10.26 -8.83 -14.11
C GLU A 203 10.87 -9.71 -15.21
N GLY A 204 11.57 -9.13 -16.18
CA GLY A 204 12.01 -9.84 -17.37
C GLY A 204 10.83 -10.27 -18.24
N ALA A 205 9.95 -9.35 -18.59
CA ALA A 205 8.91 -9.59 -19.58
C ALA A 205 9.54 -9.82 -20.97
N ALA A 206 8.82 -10.45 -21.89
CA ALA A 206 9.37 -10.89 -23.18
C ALA A 206 10.04 -9.75 -23.98
N ASP A 207 9.48 -8.53 -23.93
CA ASP A 207 10.05 -7.33 -24.53
C ASP A 207 11.29 -6.79 -23.80
N GLU A 208 11.36 -7.03 -22.50
CA GLU A 208 12.48 -6.62 -21.63
C GLU A 208 13.67 -7.57 -21.73
N ILE A 209 13.42 -8.87 -21.78
CA ILE A 209 14.48 -9.90 -21.89
C ILE A 209 15.35 -9.68 -23.13
N LYS A 210 14.74 -9.34 -24.24
CA LYS A 210 15.47 -9.06 -25.50
C LYS A 210 16.49 -7.93 -25.37
N LYS A 211 16.23 -6.95 -24.47
CA LYS A 211 17.07 -5.76 -24.31
C LYS A 211 18.04 -5.86 -23.13
N PHE A 212 17.61 -6.48 -22.05
CA PHE A 212 18.29 -6.40 -20.76
C PHE A 212 18.56 -7.77 -20.11
N GLY A 213 18.17 -8.87 -20.77
CA GLY A 213 18.28 -10.23 -20.27
C GLY A 213 17.22 -10.57 -19.23
N GLU A 214 17.31 -11.78 -18.69
CA GLU A 214 16.38 -12.28 -17.67
C GLU A 214 16.49 -11.50 -16.35
N SER A 215 15.44 -11.56 -15.53
CA SER A 215 15.49 -11.06 -14.17
C SER A 215 16.46 -11.85 -13.31
N LYS A 216 17.22 -11.13 -12.49
CA LYS A 216 18.17 -11.70 -11.53
C LYS A 216 17.55 -11.92 -10.14
N THR A 217 16.26 -11.61 -9.97
CA THR A 217 15.55 -11.83 -8.70
C THR A 217 15.57 -13.32 -8.37
N LYS A 218 16.15 -13.67 -7.20
CA LYS A 218 16.29 -15.07 -6.74
C LYS A 218 16.53 -15.16 -5.25
N GLY A 219 16.13 -16.26 -4.65
CA GLY A 219 16.36 -16.57 -3.24
C GLY A 219 15.14 -17.19 -2.57
N ILE A 220 15.04 -17.01 -1.28
CA ILE A 220 13.93 -17.52 -0.46
C ILE A 220 13.14 -16.34 0.12
N LEU A 221 11.85 -16.30 -0.15
CA LEU A 221 10.90 -15.36 0.40
C LEU A 221 10.11 -16.04 1.52
N PRO A 222 10.33 -15.70 2.81
CA PRO A 222 9.49 -16.17 3.88
C PRO A 222 8.13 -15.45 3.87
N ASP A 223 7.09 -16.11 4.33
CA ASP A 223 5.73 -15.57 4.40
C ASP A 223 5.19 -15.73 5.83
N ASN A 224 4.97 -14.62 6.51
CA ASN A 224 4.46 -14.53 7.88
C ASN A 224 2.94 -14.72 7.99
N GLN A 225 2.24 -14.72 6.86
CA GLN A 225 0.78 -14.73 6.86
C GLN A 225 0.22 -16.04 7.40
N HIS A 226 -0.97 -15.96 7.97
CA HIS A 226 -1.75 -17.13 8.38
C HIS A 226 -1.20 -17.93 9.58
N GLY A 227 -0.43 -17.29 10.46
CA GLY A 227 0.00 -17.86 11.75
C GLY A 227 1.07 -18.95 11.69
N LYS A 228 1.56 -19.32 10.49
CA LYS A 228 2.68 -20.23 10.28
C LYS A 228 3.59 -19.69 9.21
N LEU A 229 4.89 -19.71 9.48
CA LEU A 229 5.90 -19.36 8.51
C LEU A 229 5.89 -20.35 7.34
N ILE A 230 5.72 -19.82 6.14
CA ILE A 230 5.86 -20.55 4.87
C ILE A 230 7.03 -19.92 4.12
N LYS A 231 7.71 -20.70 3.29
CA LYS A 231 8.82 -20.20 2.48
C LYS A 231 8.56 -20.47 1.01
N TYR A 232 8.88 -19.49 0.18
CA TYR A 232 8.79 -19.60 -1.26
C TYR A 232 10.17 -19.53 -1.88
N ARG A 233 10.49 -20.45 -2.80
CA ARG A 233 11.66 -20.33 -3.65
C ARG A 233 11.33 -19.42 -4.83
N VAL A 234 12.15 -18.39 -4.99
CA VAL A 234 12.01 -17.37 -6.04
C VAL A 234 13.15 -17.49 -7.03
N GLU A 235 12.81 -17.50 -8.32
CA GLU A 235 13.76 -17.48 -9.44
C GLU A 235 13.18 -16.60 -10.56
N LYS A 236 14.02 -15.79 -11.20
CA LYS A 236 13.63 -14.92 -12.32
C LYS A 236 12.35 -14.12 -12.07
N ASN A 237 12.26 -13.56 -10.86
CA ASN A 237 11.12 -12.74 -10.37
C ASN A 237 9.80 -13.53 -10.17
N LYS A 238 9.85 -14.86 -10.11
CA LYS A 238 8.66 -15.69 -9.88
C LYS A 238 8.84 -16.64 -8.71
N ILE A 239 7.79 -16.84 -7.95
CA ILE A 239 7.67 -17.93 -6.98
C ILE A 239 7.57 -19.24 -7.75
N VAL A 240 8.65 -20.02 -7.78
CA VAL A 240 8.69 -21.29 -8.53
C VAL A 240 8.29 -22.49 -7.68
N ASP A 241 8.43 -22.38 -6.34
CA ASP A 241 8.09 -23.47 -5.44
C ASP A 241 7.62 -22.96 -4.07
N VAL A 242 6.83 -23.79 -3.38
CA VAL A 242 6.41 -23.61 -1.98
C VAL A 242 7.09 -24.68 -1.15
N ILE A 243 8.03 -24.26 -0.29
CA ILE A 243 8.90 -25.16 0.47
C ILE A 243 8.12 -25.84 1.62
N GLY A 244 8.31 -27.15 1.79
CA GLY A 244 7.72 -27.96 2.85
C GLY A 244 6.46 -28.71 2.44
N ASN A 245 6.02 -29.65 3.32
CA ASN A 245 4.91 -30.60 3.06
C ASN A 245 3.73 -30.40 4.01
N SER A 246 3.60 -29.22 4.64
CA SER A 246 2.46 -28.95 5.51
C SER A 246 1.18 -28.75 4.70
N LYS A 247 0.03 -29.00 5.32
CA LYS A 247 -1.30 -28.71 4.72
C LYS A 247 -1.36 -27.28 4.17
N LYS A 248 -0.73 -26.33 4.86
CA LYS A 248 -0.68 -24.94 4.43
C LYS A 248 0.18 -24.74 3.18
N ALA A 249 1.32 -25.44 3.07
CA ALA A 249 2.13 -25.42 1.85
C ALA A 249 1.34 -25.95 0.65
N GLU A 250 0.58 -27.04 0.83
CA GLU A 250 -0.31 -27.57 -0.21
C GLU A 250 -1.40 -26.58 -0.63
N GLU A 251 -2.04 -25.90 0.34
CA GLU A 251 -3.00 -24.84 0.05
C GLU A 251 -2.37 -23.73 -0.79
N ARG A 252 -1.12 -23.34 -0.47
CA ARG A 252 -0.40 -22.30 -1.23
C ARG A 252 0.01 -22.78 -2.63
N ARG A 253 0.41 -24.04 -2.81
CA ARG A 253 0.66 -24.61 -4.15
C ARG A 253 -0.62 -24.56 -5.01
N ARG A 254 -1.76 -25.00 -4.46
CA ARG A 254 -3.07 -24.90 -5.15
C ARG A 254 -3.49 -23.47 -5.44
N PHE A 255 -3.17 -22.52 -4.55
CA PHE A 255 -3.45 -21.11 -4.76
C PHE A 255 -2.65 -20.55 -5.96
N PHE A 256 -1.37 -20.87 -6.06
CA PHE A 256 -0.52 -20.43 -7.17
C PHE A 256 -0.80 -21.20 -8.48
N SER A 257 -1.28 -22.43 -8.43
CA SER A 257 -1.63 -23.20 -9.64
C SER A 257 -2.87 -22.68 -10.38
N LYS A 258 -3.73 -21.92 -9.70
CA LYS A 258 -4.93 -21.34 -10.31
C LYS A 258 -4.62 -20.23 -11.32
N ASN A 259 -3.53 -19.50 -11.13
CA ASN A 259 -3.15 -18.40 -12.01
C ASN A 259 -1.65 -18.12 -11.86
N ASP A 260 -0.87 -18.35 -12.94
CA ASP A 260 0.59 -18.18 -12.91
C ASP A 260 1.02 -16.73 -12.64
N THR A 261 0.19 -15.74 -13.01
CA THR A 261 0.50 -14.33 -12.74
C THR A 261 0.56 -13.98 -11.25
N ARG A 262 -0.05 -14.81 -10.38
CA ARG A 262 0.04 -14.69 -8.91
C ARG A 262 1.46 -14.92 -8.38
N ARG A 263 2.31 -15.59 -9.15
CA ARG A 263 3.69 -15.95 -8.77
C ARG A 263 4.68 -14.79 -8.92
N ASN A 264 4.31 -13.74 -9.63
CA ASN A 264 5.19 -12.61 -9.88
C ASN A 264 5.53 -11.87 -8.59
N ILE A 265 6.82 -11.58 -8.34
CA ILE A 265 7.20 -10.63 -7.29
C ILE A 265 6.89 -9.23 -7.82
N ALA A 266 5.92 -8.58 -7.18
CA ALA A 266 5.25 -7.40 -7.71
C ALA A 266 5.77 -6.08 -7.15
N GLU A 267 6.27 -6.11 -5.90
CA GLU A 267 6.69 -4.92 -5.19
C GLU A 267 7.80 -5.21 -4.19
N LEU A 268 8.71 -4.25 -4.06
CA LEU A 268 9.59 -4.03 -2.91
C LEU A 268 9.21 -2.69 -2.31
N GLY A 269 8.64 -2.70 -1.10
CA GLY A 269 8.21 -1.50 -0.41
C GLY A 269 8.89 -1.33 0.95
N ILE A 270 9.14 -0.09 1.33
CA ILE A 270 9.76 0.29 2.60
C ILE A 270 8.86 1.29 3.31
N GLY A 271 8.22 0.84 4.39
CA GLY A 271 7.46 1.69 5.29
C GLY A 271 8.37 2.68 6.02
N CYS A 272 7.90 3.91 6.21
CA CYS A 272 8.70 4.95 6.85
C CYS A 272 7.88 5.90 7.74
N ASN A 273 6.67 5.52 8.12
CA ASN A 273 5.86 6.28 9.07
C ASN A 273 6.32 5.96 10.50
N PRO A 274 6.95 6.91 11.22
CA PRO A 274 7.54 6.62 12.54
C PRO A 274 6.51 6.38 13.63
N ARG A 275 5.23 6.65 13.36
CA ARG A 275 4.13 6.42 14.31
C ARG A 275 3.29 5.18 13.99
N ALA A 276 3.51 4.54 12.86
CA ALA A 276 2.84 3.29 12.51
C ALA A 276 3.28 2.15 13.46
N VAL A 277 2.36 1.26 13.77
CA VAL A 277 2.59 0.13 14.68
C VAL A 277 2.07 -1.17 14.06
N VAL A 278 2.75 -2.27 14.37
CA VAL A 278 2.38 -3.61 13.90
C VAL A 278 1.17 -4.12 14.66
N THR A 279 0.12 -4.49 13.93
CA THR A 279 -1.14 -4.94 14.55
C THR A 279 -1.82 -6.09 13.81
N GLY A 280 -1.28 -6.52 12.67
CA GLY A 280 -1.93 -7.47 11.75
C GLY A 280 -2.89 -6.79 10.77
N ASN A 281 -2.97 -5.45 10.78
CA ASN A 281 -3.74 -4.70 9.80
C ASN A 281 -2.80 -4.15 8.73
N ILE A 282 -2.90 -4.68 7.52
CA ILE A 282 -1.97 -4.40 6.42
C ILE A 282 -1.89 -2.90 6.09
N LEU A 283 -2.98 -2.13 6.22
CA LEU A 283 -2.99 -0.71 5.93
C LEU A 283 -1.97 0.08 6.78
N GLU A 284 -1.74 -0.35 8.02
CA GLU A 284 -0.76 0.28 8.90
C GLU A 284 0.57 -0.48 8.94
N ASP A 285 0.52 -1.82 8.88
CA ASP A 285 1.71 -2.67 9.02
C ASP A 285 2.73 -2.43 7.89
N GLU A 286 2.28 -2.14 6.67
CA GLU A 286 3.15 -1.78 5.54
C GLU A 286 3.81 -0.40 5.68
N LYS A 287 3.29 0.48 6.57
CA LYS A 287 3.84 1.81 6.82
C LYS A 287 4.84 1.85 7.98
N VAL A 288 4.92 0.78 8.77
CA VAL A 288 5.92 0.67 9.86
C VAL A 288 7.32 0.69 9.25
N GLY A 289 8.28 1.34 9.94
CA GLY A 289 9.67 1.41 9.49
C GLY A 289 10.31 0.02 9.28
N GLY A 290 10.07 -0.57 8.12
CA GLY A 290 10.45 -1.93 7.76
C GLY A 290 10.22 -2.24 6.28
N LEU A 291 10.34 -3.51 5.94
CA LEU A 291 10.20 -4.04 4.59
C LEU A 291 8.83 -4.71 4.41
N HIS A 292 8.23 -4.51 3.24
CA HIS A 292 7.21 -5.40 2.71
C HIS A 292 7.55 -5.82 1.27
N ILE A 293 7.08 -6.99 0.87
CA ILE A 293 7.25 -7.54 -0.48
C ILE A 293 5.88 -8.05 -0.93
N ALA A 294 5.43 -7.62 -2.11
CA ALA A 294 4.20 -8.13 -2.67
C ALA A 294 4.44 -9.13 -3.79
N TYR A 295 3.46 -10.00 -3.99
CA TYR A 295 3.37 -10.84 -5.18
C TYR A 295 2.03 -10.64 -5.89
N GLY A 296 2.01 -10.91 -7.21
CA GLY A 296 0.85 -10.75 -8.08
C GLY A 296 0.97 -9.57 -9.05
N SER A 297 -0.01 -8.67 -9.01
CA SER A 297 -0.15 -7.55 -9.95
C SER A 297 0.84 -6.43 -9.66
N SER A 298 1.59 -5.97 -10.67
CA SER A 298 2.58 -4.89 -10.58
C SER A 298 2.34 -3.78 -11.61
N ASN A 299 1.43 -3.96 -12.55
CA ASN A 299 1.27 -3.09 -13.71
C ASN A 299 0.97 -1.62 -13.32
N TYR A 300 0.18 -1.38 -12.29
CA TYR A 300 -0.13 -0.04 -11.78
C TYR A 300 1.03 0.59 -10.98
N LEU A 301 1.99 -0.24 -10.53
CA LEU A 301 3.21 0.21 -9.86
C LEU A 301 4.35 0.54 -10.83
N GLY A 302 4.20 0.22 -12.11
CA GLY A 302 5.21 0.43 -13.15
C GLY A 302 5.92 -0.85 -13.60
N GLY A 303 5.45 -2.03 -13.14
CA GLY A 303 5.78 -3.34 -13.68
C GLY A 303 4.96 -3.68 -14.93
N LYS A 304 4.98 -4.93 -15.35
CA LYS A 304 4.31 -5.45 -16.55
C LYS A 304 3.19 -6.43 -16.25
N THR A 305 3.27 -7.12 -15.12
CA THR A 305 2.34 -8.20 -14.79
C THR A 305 0.99 -7.67 -14.32
N LYS A 306 -0.09 -8.12 -14.97
CA LYS A 306 -1.45 -7.95 -14.51
C LYS A 306 -1.93 -9.27 -13.91
N SER A 307 -2.36 -9.27 -12.67
CA SER A 307 -2.90 -10.42 -11.95
C SER A 307 -4.26 -10.09 -11.36
N ASP A 308 -4.95 -11.11 -10.90
CA ASP A 308 -6.23 -11.01 -10.19
C ASP A 308 -6.09 -10.60 -8.71
N LEU A 309 -4.85 -10.46 -8.23
CA LEU A 309 -4.55 -9.98 -6.89
C LEU A 309 -3.22 -9.24 -6.82
N HIS A 310 -3.04 -8.51 -5.74
CA HIS A 310 -1.79 -7.98 -5.21
C HIS A 310 -1.79 -8.27 -3.71
N ASN A 311 -0.76 -8.94 -3.22
CA ASN A 311 -0.73 -9.39 -1.83
C ASN A 311 0.61 -9.07 -1.17
N ASP A 312 0.57 -8.24 -0.14
CA ASP A 312 1.73 -7.79 0.61
C ASP A 312 2.06 -8.75 1.75
N ILE A 313 3.35 -8.96 1.96
CA ILE A 313 3.94 -9.67 3.10
C ILE A 313 4.83 -8.68 3.82
N CYS A 314 4.50 -8.33 5.05
CA CYS A 314 5.28 -7.40 5.87
C CYS A 314 6.30 -8.14 6.72
N PHE A 315 7.48 -7.51 6.90
CA PHE A 315 8.62 -8.03 7.66
C PHE A 315 9.10 -7.08 8.76
N PRO A 316 8.20 -6.42 9.51
CA PRO A 316 8.61 -5.56 10.61
C PRO A 316 9.22 -6.38 11.75
N LYS A 317 9.92 -5.70 12.64
CA LYS A 317 10.50 -6.30 13.85
C LYS A 317 9.41 -6.96 14.71
N GLY A 318 9.72 -8.17 15.21
CA GLY A 318 8.84 -8.93 16.11
C GLY A 318 7.99 -9.99 15.44
N LEU A 319 7.97 -10.09 14.11
CA LEU A 319 7.33 -11.20 13.40
C LEU A 319 8.26 -12.42 13.28
N PRO A 320 7.73 -13.64 13.03
CA PRO A 320 8.54 -14.86 12.88
C PRO A 320 9.65 -14.75 11.82
N ALA A 321 9.38 -14.08 10.72
CA ALA A 321 10.39 -13.63 9.76
C ALA A 321 10.39 -12.11 9.72
N GLU A 322 11.39 -11.48 10.27
CA GLU A 322 11.65 -10.05 10.15
C GLU A 322 12.82 -9.81 9.19
N VAL A 323 12.87 -8.66 8.55
CA VAL A 323 14.04 -8.26 7.77
C VAL A 323 15.16 -7.88 8.73
N LYS A 324 16.34 -8.52 8.62
CA LYS A 324 17.54 -8.17 9.39
C LYS A 324 18.31 -7.05 8.73
N THR A 325 18.57 -7.20 7.43
CA THR A 325 19.23 -6.17 6.63
C THR A 325 18.56 -6.03 5.27
N LEU A 326 18.50 -4.79 4.79
CA LEU A 326 18.20 -4.45 3.41
C LEU A 326 19.31 -3.55 2.88
N THR A 327 20.02 -4.01 1.88
CA THR A 327 21.11 -3.27 1.21
C THR A 327 20.75 -3.00 -0.24
N LEU A 328 20.63 -1.75 -0.61
CA LEU A 328 20.47 -1.31 -1.99
C LEU A 328 21.83 -1.27 -2.69
N MET A 329 21.90 -1.80 -3.90
CA MET A 329 23.08 -1.82 -4.76
C MET A 329 22.85 -0.86 -5.93
N ASN A 330 23.61 0.20 -6.00
CA ASN A 330 23.49 1.23 -7.03
C ASN A 330 24.20 0.83 -8.34
N LYS A 331 23.94 1.59 -9.41
CA LYS A 331 24.56 1.39 -10.73
C LYS A 331 26.08 1.56 -10.72
N ASP A 332 26.59 2.39 -9.84
CA ASP A 332 28.01 2.68 -9.63
C ASP A 332 28.70 1.70 -8.66
N ASN A 333 28.03 0.60 -8.33
CA ASN A 333 28.41 -0.42 -7.34
C ASN A 333 28.49 0.08 -5.89
N SER A 334 28.12 1.31 -5.61
CA SER A 334 27.94 1.77 -4.23
C SER A 334 26.78 1.06 -3.55
N LYS A 335 26.89 0.85 -2.23
CA LYS A 335 25.90 0.15 -1.42
C LYS A 335 25.32 1.08 -0.35
N ILE A 336 24.03 1.01 -0.15
CA ILE A 336 23.31 1.72 0.92
C ILE A 336 22.58 0.68 1.76
N GLU A 337 23.03 0.46 2.98
CA GLU A 337 22.30 -0.36 3.94
C GLU A 337 21.16 0.46 4.54
N LEU A 338 19.94 0.22 4.06
CA LEU A 338 18.75 0.99 4.42
C LEU A 338 18.07 0.46 5.69
N ILE A 339 18.10 -0.86 5.89
CA ILE A 339 17.65 -1.51 7.13
C ILE A 339 18.83 -2.25 7.75
N ARG A 340 19.05 -2.01 9.04
CA ARG A 340 20.11 -2.64 9.86
C ARG A 340 19.51 -3.13 11.18
N ASN A 341 19.81 -4.38 11.55
CA ASN A 341 19.31 -4.99 12.79
C ASN A 341 17.79 -4.83 12.96
N SER A 342 17.04 -5.08 11.88
CA SER A 342 15.58 -4.97 11.81
C SER A 342 15.03 -3.58 12.10
N ARG A 343 15.81 -2.52 11.82
CA ARG A 343 15.40 -1.12 11.98
C ARG A 343 15.72 -0.32 10.73
N LEU A 344 14.74 0.44 10.27
CA LEU A 344 14.94 1.44 9.23
C LEU A 344 15.91 2.52 9.75
N ARG A 345 16.85 2.90 8.91
CA ARG A 345 17.87 3.90 9.22
C ARG A 345 17.35 5.28 8.82
N TYR A 346 16.55 5.89 9.70
CA TYR A 346 15.98 7.24 9.47
C TYR A 346 17.04 8.32 9.32
N GLU A 347 18.22 8.13 9.92
CA GLU A 347 19.34 9.09 9.88
C GLU A 347 19.94 9.30 8.48
N ILE A 348 19.61 8.46 7.52
CA ILE A 348 20.07 8.59 6.12
C ILE A 348 18.96 9.04 5.14
N LEU A 349 17.73 9.29 5.65
CA LEU A 349 16.55 9.64 4.84
C LEU A 349 16.32 11.15 4.67
#